data_2507937cdf816d731e7ca8633c0905c8
#
_entry.id   2507937cdf816d731e7ca8633c0905c8
#
_cell.length_a   1.000
_cell.length_b   1.000
_cell.length_c   1.000
_cell.angle_alpha   90.00
_cell.angle_beta   90.00
_cell.angle_gamma   90.00
#
_symmetry.space_group_name_H-M   'P 1'
#
loop_
_entity.id
_entity.type
_entity.pdbx_description
1 polymer ?
#
loop_
_entity_poly.entity_id
_entity_poly.type
_entity_poly.pdbx_seq_one_letter_code
_entity_poly.pdbx_strand_id
1 'polypeptide(L)'
;MDSNKVMEDKLRPLLLKSLKEKLSGSTDVAILYSGGFESFSCLCLCLELGIRPHLYTFYLEGVESHDIRKARIDSQVFHVPLTEVKIPNDYGRLKEDVFWLIEALKTTRKTVIQCAHPLLYALPEIDEEYVVIGLERGRPWGLNQKGTTAGYKGLEEFNKYRLFAIEEQKRNSIHYIVNMINENHVCVRPYDDDDVDDWFMARTYKELNSPHAKQPILDEFAEEVTKCGMKLKHASYQVESKLREFHDLLLDDKELNPNHQCKSVVGVYNNIQKLLNKEETLF
;
A
#
# COMPACT_ATOMS: atom_id res chain seq x y z
N MET A 1 18.72 -16.60 29.68
CA MET A 1 17.85 -16.37 28.54
C MET A 1 18.74 -16.00 27.38
N ASP A 2 18.72 -16.80 26.34
CA ASP A 2 19.62 -16.66 25.19
C ASP A 2 19.29 -15.38 24.43
N SER A 3 20.24 -14.48 24.26
CA SER A 3 20.06 -13.20 23.56
C SER A 3 19.59 -13.38 22.11
N ASN A 4 19.95 -14.49 21.46
CA ASN A 4 19.48 -14.86 20.14
C ASN A 4 17.97 -15.15 20.12
N LYS A 5 17.43 -15.85 21.15
CA LYS A 5 16.00 -16.18 21.23
C LYS A 5 15.11 -14.96 21.49
N VAL A 6 15.66 -13.91 22.12
CA VAL A 6 14.96 -12.63 22.35
C VAL A 6 14.95 -11.75 21.10
N MET A 7 15.95 -11.85 20.20
CA MET A 7 15.98 -11.14 18.93
C MET A 7 15.01 -11.74 17.89
N GLU A 8 14.83 -13.08 17.88
CA GLU A 8 13.86 -13.75 17.00
C GLU A 8 12.40 -13.44 17.34
N ASP A 9 12.15 -12.83 18.53
CA ASP A 9 10.78 -12.49 18.97
C ASP A 9 10.31 -11.08 18.53
N LYS A 10 11.16 -10.31 17.85
CA LYS A 10 10.85 -8.96 17.39
C LYS A 10 10.67 -8.89 15.87
N LEU A 11 9.74 -8.03 15.44
CA LEU A 11 9.43 -7.82 14.01
C LEU A 11 10.54 -7.01 13.29
N ARG A 12 11.08 -5.97 13.95
CA ARG A 12 12.06 -5.04 13.36
C ARG A 12 13.33 -5.75 12.83
N PRO A 13 13.99 -6.67 13.56
CA PRO A 13 15.16 -7.37 13.05
C PRO A 13 14.85 -8.24 11.82
N LEU A 14 13.68 -8.87 11.75
CA LEU A 14 13.25 -9.68 10.61
C LEU A 14 13.03 -8.80 9.38
N LEU A 15 12.31 -7.69 9.54
CA LEU A 15 12.11 -6.71 8.46
C LEU A 15 13.43 -6.11 7.98
N LEU A 16 14.36 -5.82 8.89
CA LEU A 16 15.68 -5.28 8.56
C LEU A 16 16.50 -6.28 7.75
N LYS A 17 16.51 -7.56 8.15
CA LYS A 17 17.14 -8.65 7.41
C LYS A 17 16.54 -8.75 6.00
N SER A 18 15.21 -8.86 5.90
CA SER A 18 14.50 -8.96 4.63
C SER A 18 14.81 -7.78 3.69
N LEU A 19 14.78 -6.54 4.22
CA LEU A 19 15.10 -5.34 3.44
C LEU A 19 16.54 -5.38 2.93
N LYS A 20 17.51 -5.67 3.83
CA LYS A 20 18.94 -5.72 3.50
C LYS A 20 19.25 -6.75 2.41
N GLU A 21 18.67 -7.94 2.51
CA GLU A 21 18.86 -9.00 1.53
C GLU A 21 18.31 -8.61 0.16
N LYS A 22 17.09 -8.04 0.13
CA LYS A 22 16.42 -7.65 -1.12
C LYS A 22 17.05 -6.43 -1.81
N LEU A 23 17.65 -5.50 -1.06
CA LEU A 23 18.39 -4.37 -1.63
C LEU A 23 19.77 -4.76 -2.16
N SER A 24 20.29 -5.94 -1.80
CA SER A 24 21.58 -6.45 -2.30
C SER A 24 22.75 -5.46 -2.18
N GLY A 25 22.72 -4.58 -1.18
CA GLY A 25 23.73 -3.55 -0.91
C GLY A 25 23.55 -2.24 -1.67
N SER A 26 22.49 -2.09 -2.46
CA SER A 26 22.18 -0.80 -3.11
C SER A 26 21.74 0.25 -2.10
N THR A 27 22.08 1.50 -2.39
CA THR A 27 21.62 2.69 -1.65
C THR A 27 20.73 3.60 -2.49
N ASP A 28 20.46 3.21 -3.74
CA ASP A 28 19.62 3.92 -4.70
C ASP A 28 18.16 3.47 -4.52
N VAL A 29 17.46 4.09 -3.58
CA VAL A 29 16.20 3.60 -3.02
C VAL A 29 15.14 4.69 -2.97
N ALA A 30 14.02 4.45 -3.65
CA ALA A 30 12.76 5.14 -3.48
C ALA A 30 11.84 4.42 -2.49
N ILE A 31 10.98 5.15 -1.80
CA ILE A 31 9.86 4.59 -1.03
C ILE A 31 8.55 5.20 -1.51
N LEU A 32 7.57 4.37 -1.92
CA LEU A 32 6.19 4.82 -2.06
C LEU A 32 5.59 5.02 -0.67
N TYR A 33 5.48 6.29 -0.27
CA TYR A 33 5.31 6.69 1.12
C TYR A 33 3.93 7.26 1.41
N SER A 34 3.14 6.54 2.20
CA SER A 34 1.82 6.96 2.66
C SER A 34 1.80 7.58 4.07
N GLY A 35 2.92 7.54 4.79
CA GLY A 35 2.95 7.92 6.21
C GLY A 35 2.22 6.95 7.14
N GLY A 36 1.72 5.83 6.62
CA GLY A 36 1.16 4.73 7.38
C GLY A 36 2.22 3.89 8.08
N PHE A 37 1.79 2.98 8.95
CA PHE A 37 2.70 2.16 9.79
C PHE A 37 3.78 1.44 8.99
N GLU A 38 3.40 0.80 7.88
CA GLU A 38 4.32 -0.03 7.10
C GLU A 38 5.30 0.82 6.30
N SER A 39 4.85 1.86 5.63
CA SER A 39 5.75 2.75 4.88
C SER A 39 6.69 3.52 5.82
N PHE A 40 6.20 3.89 7.01
CA PHE A 40 7.01 4.50 8.06
C PHE A 40 8.09 3.55 8.57
N SER A 41 7.75 2.29 8.85
CA SER A 41 8.76 1.30 9.26
C SER A 41 9.80 1.07 8.16
N CYS A 42 9.40 1.02 6.87
CA CYS A 42 10.35 0.93 5.75
C CYS A 42 11.34 2.11 5.73
N LEU A 43 10.87 3.34 5.98
CA LEU A 43 11.75 4.51 6.10
C LEU A 43 12.75 4.33 7.24
N CYS A 44 12.28 3.96 8.44
CA CYS A 44 13.16 3.77 9.60
C CYS A 44 14.20 2.67 9.35
N LEU A 45 13.81 1.58 8.69
CA LEU A 45 14.71 0.48 8.35
C LEU A 45 15.77 0.89 7.32
N CYS A 46 15.43 1.68 6.31
CA CYS A 46 16.40 2.25 5.38
C CYS A 46 17.42 3.12 6.11
N LEU A 47 16.97 3.98 7.01
CA LEU A 47 17.85 4.85 7.82
C LEU A 47 18.78 4.03 8.74
N GLU A 48 18.30 2.93 9.32
CA GLU A 48 19.11 2.02 10.13
C GLU A 48 20.22 1.33 9.31
N LEU A 49 19.96 1.04 8.03
CA LEU A 49 20.95 0.56 7.08
C LEU A 49 21.90 1.66 6.56
N GLY A 50 21.75 2.89 7.03
CA GLY A 50 22.53 4.04 6.55
C GLY A 50 22.10 4.57 5.18
N ILE A 51 20.94 4.12 4.67
CA ILE A 51 20.37 4.53 3.39
C ILE A 51 19.46 5.74 3.63
N ARG A 52 19.60 6.78 2.82
CA ARG A 52 18.67 7.93 2.77
C ARG A 52 17.76 7.79 1.57
N PRO A 53 16.58 7.15 1.73
CA PRO A 53 15.69 6.92 0.59
C PRO A 53 15.02 8.21 0.14
N HIS A 54 14.65 8.28 -1.12
CA HIS A 54 13.76 9.31 -1.64
C HIS A 54 12.30 8.91 -1.39
N LEU A 55 11.54 9.76 -0.75
CA LEU A 55 10.12 9.50 -0.49
C LEU A 55 9.28 10.04 -1.65
N TYR A 56 8.37 9.21 -2.14
CA TYR A 56 7.34 9.61 -3.12
C TYR A 56 5.96 9.46 -2.49
N THR A 57 5.28 10.56 -2.28
CA THR A 57 3.89 10.58 -1.83
C THR A 57 3.02 11.18 -2.91
N PHE A 58 1.75 10.80 -2.96
CA PHE A 58 0.85 11.30 -3.99
C PHE A 58 -0.45 11.84 -3.40
N TYR A 59 -1.03 12.81 -4.09
CA TYR A 59 -2.24 13.50 -3.67
C TYR A 59 -3.11 13.88 -4.88
N LEU A 60 -4.42 13.90 -4.67
CA LEU A 60 -5.34 14.46 -5.63
C LEU A 60 -5.25 16.00 -5.57
N GLU A 61 -5.11 16.66 -6.71
CA GLU A 61 -4.99 18.12 -6.79
C GLU A 61 -6.12 18.81 -6.02
N GLY A 62 -5.75 19.78 -5.17
CA GLY A 62 -6.67 20.49 -4.29
C GLY A 62 -7.05 19.74 -3.01
N VAL A 63 -6.52 18.52 -2.77
CA VAL A 63 -6.78 17.74 -1.55
C VAL A 63 -5.52 17.63 -0.71
N GLU A 64 -5.55 18.21 0.49
CA GLU A 64 -4.49 18.03 1.49
C GLU A 64 -4.84 16.88 2.44
N SER A 65 -4.36 15.68 2.16
CA SER A 65 -4.59 14.49 2.98
C SER A 65 -3.70 14.46 4.23
N HIS A 66 -4.04 13.58 5.18
CA HIS A 66 -3.15 13.28 6.31
C HIS A 66 -1.80 12.73 5.82
N ASP A 67 -1.82 11.90 4.79
CA ASP A 67 -0.65 11.22 4.26
C ASP A 67 0.40 12.21 3.74
N ILE A 68 -0.01 13.22 2.97
CA ILE A 68 0.93 14.25 2.48
C ILE A 68 1.51 15.10 3.60
N ARG A 69 0.68 15.48 4.60
CA ARG A 69 1.17 16.23 5.76
C ARG A 69 2.18 15.40 6.55
N LYS A 70 1.90 14.11 6.75
CA LYS A 70 2.81 13.20 7.45
C LYS A 70 4.12 13.02 6.68
N ALA A 71 4.06 12.84 5.35
CA ALA A 71 5.23 12.72 4.50
C ALA A 71 6.15 13.96 4.58
N ARG A 72 5.57 15.17 4.57
CA ARG A 72 6.32 16.42 4.75
C ARG A 72 7.04 16.49 6.09
N ILE A 73 6.35 16.13 7.18
CA ILE A 73 6.95 16.11 8.53
C ILE A 73 8.09 15.09 8.58
N ASP A 74 7.86 13.88 8.12
CA ASP A 74 8.84 12.81 8.19
C ASP A 74 10.08 13.11 7.34
N SER A 75 9.89 13.65 6.12
CA SER A 75 10.98 14.11 5.26
C SER A 75 11.86 15.16 5.98
N GLN A 76 11.24 16.14 6.65
CA GLN A 76 11.96 17.16 7.38
C GLN A 76 12.69 16.59 8.61
N VAL A 77 12.02 15.76 9.41
CA VAL A 77 12.57 15.18 10.65
C VAL A 77 13.75 14.26 10.36
N PHE A 78 13.63 13.45 9.32
CA PHE A 78 14.67 12.48 8.95
C PHE A 78 15.68 12.99 7.90
N HIS A 79 15.50 14.22 7.43
CA HIS A 79 16.36 14.84 6.41
C HIS A 79 16.49 13.99 5.14
N VAL A 80 15.39 13.45 4.64
CA VAL A 80 15.31 12.68 3.39
C VAL A 80 14.55 13.46 2.32
N PRO A 81 14.88 13.32 1.03
CA PRO A 81 14.15 13.99 -0.05
C PRO A 81 12.72 13.51 -0.15
N LEU A 82 11.83 14.41 -0.59
CA LEU A 82 10.40 14.13 -0.80
C LEU A 82 9.95 14.70 -2.13
N THR A 83 9.36 13.85 -2.96
CA THR A 83 8.59 14.26 -4.14
C THR A 83 7.10 14.08 -3.88
N GLU A 84 6.35 15.17 -4.07
CA GLU A 84 4.89 15.19 -3.95
C GLU A 84 4.27 15.04 -5.33
N VAL A 85 3.88 13.84 -5.68
CA VAL A 85 3.30 13.50 -6.98
C VAL A 85 1.85 13.95 -7.04
N LYS A 86 1.53 14.84 -7.97
CA LYS A 86 0.19 15.37 -8.14
C LYS A 86 -0.63 14.52 -9.11
N ILE A 87 -1.80 14.06 -8.69
CA ILE A 87 -2.81 13.46 -9.54
C ILE A 87 -3.78 14.56 -9.97
N PRO A 88 -3.95 14.83 -11.25
CA PRO A 88 -4.89 15.86 -11.72
C PRO A 88 -6.32 15.60 -11.25
N ASN A 89 -6.97 16.60 -10.68
CA ASN A 89 -8.40 16.53 -10.32
C ASN A 89 -9.26 16.94 -11.52
N ASP A 90 -9.11 16.20 -12.61
CA ASP A 90 -9.80 16.42 -13.89
C ASP A 90 -10.58 15.16 -14.30
N TYR A 91 -11.85 15.33 -14.62
CA TYR A 91 -12.72 14.20 -14.97
C TYR A 91 -12.33 13.52 -16.29
N GLY A 92 -11.94 14.31 -17.31
CA GLY A 92 -11.51 13.76 -18.60
C GLY A 92 -10.29 12.88 -18.44
N ARG A 93 -9.32 13.36 -17.67
CA ARG A 93 -8.11 12.61 -17.35
C ARG A 93 -8.40 11.35 -16.54
N LEU A 94 -9.29 11.43 -15.54
CA LEU A 94 -9.73 10.25 -14.79
C LEU A 94 -10.30 9.17 -15.72
N LYS A 95 -11.16 9.59 -16.68
CA LYS A 95 -11.77 8.67 -17.64
C LYS A 95 -10.70 7.98 -18.49
N GLU A 96 -9.76 8.72 -19.06
CA GLU A 96 -8.63 8.20 -19.84
C GLU A 96 -7.78 7.21 -19.01
N ASP A 97 -7.39 7.60 -17.81
CA ASP A 97 -6.56 6.78 -16.93
C ASP A 97 -7.25 5.47 -16.55
N VAL A 98 -8.55 5.50 -16.27
CA VAL A 98 -9.31 4.29 -15.93
C VAL A 98 -9.47 3.36 -17.13
N PHE A 99 -9.70 3.89 -18.32
CA PHE A 99 -9.69 3.10 -19.56
C PHE A 99 -8.34 2.39 -19.74
N TRP A 100 -7.25 3.15 -19.65
CA TRP A 100 -5.90 2.62 -19.78
C TRP A 100 -5.61 1.52 -18.73
N LEU A 101 -5.95 1.77 -17.45
CA LEU A 101 -5.72 0.81 -16.37
C LEU A 101 -6.49 -0.49 -16.58
N ILE A 102 -7.76 -0.43 -17.00
CA ILE A 102 -8.58 -1.61 -17.23
C ILE A 102 -8.01 -2.41 -18.42
N GLU A 103 -7.58 -1.72 -19.48
CA GLU A 103 -6.97 -2.34 -20.65
C GLU A 103 -5.64 -2.99 -20.31
N ALA A 104 -4.72 -2.26 -19.68
CA ALA A 104 -3.37 -2.74 -19.37
C ALA A 104 -3.39 -3.87 -18.32
N LEU A 105 -4.18 -3.70 -17.26
CA LEU A 105 -4.22 -4.65 -16.15
C LEU A 105 -5.21 -5.80 -16.36
N LYS A 106 -6.05 -5.74 -17.40
CA LYS A 106 -7.09 -6.74 -17.72
C LYS A 106 -7.97 -7.10 -16.50
N THR A 107 -8.33 -6.10 -15.70
CA THR A 107 -9.14 -6.27 -14.48
C THR A 107 -10.08 -5.11 -14.24
N THR A 108 -11.24 -5.38 -13.61
CA THR A 108 -12.23 -4.38 -13.17
C THR A 108 -12.33 -4.31 -11.64
N ARG A 109 -11.37 -4.90 -10.93
CA ARG A 109 -11.37 -4.91 -9.47
C ARG A 109 -11.10 -3.52 -8.91
N LYS A 110 -12.06 -2.98 -8.16
CA LYS A 110 -12.01 -1.62 -7.62
C LYS A 110 -10.70 -1.31 -6.89
N THR A 111 -10.28 -2.19 -6.00
CA THR A 111 -9.05 -2.00 -5.22
C THR A 111 -7.80 -1.98 -6.10
N VAL A 112 -7.74 -2.80 -7.14
CA VAL A 112 -6.61 -2.80 -8.08
C VAL A 112 -6.55 -1.49 -8.84
N ILE A 113 -7.64 -1.11 -9.51
CA ILE A 113 -7.69 0.12 -10.32
C ILE A 113 -7.39 1.36 -9.48
N GLN A 114 -8.02 1.49 -8.30
CA GLN A 114 -7.80 2.64 -7.43
C GLN A 114 -6.41 2.69 -6.78
N CYS A 115 -5.77 1.54 -6.51
CA CYS A 115 -4.40 1.51 -6.01
C CYS A 115 -3.35 1.71 -7.12
N ALA A 116 -3.65 1.28 -8.34
CA ALA A 116 -2.77 1.44 -9.48
C ALA A 116 -2.80 2.86 -10.07
N HIS A 117 -3.93 3.56 -9.96
CA HIS A 117 -4.10 4.89 -10.55
C HIS A 117 -2.99 5.89 -10.16
N PRO A 118 -2.60 6.05 -8.88
CA PRO A 118 -1.50 6.94 -8.52
C PRO A 118 -0.15 6.53 -9.12
N LEU A 119 0.05 5.25 -9.40
CA LEU A 119 1.32 4.76 -9.96
C LEU A 119 1.53 5.25 -11.39
N LEU A 120 0.46 5.58 -12.13
CA LEU A 120 0.58 6.19 -13.46
C LEU A 120 1.35 7.52 -13.42
N TYR A 121 1.25 8.23 -12.30
CA TYR A 121 1.90 9.52 -12.08
C TYR A 121 3.20 9.40 -11.28
N ALA A 122 3.28 8.44 -10.37
CA ALA A 122 4.43 8.30 -9.49
C ALA A 122 5.60 7.60 -10.18
N LEU A 123 5.37 6.51 -10.91
CA LEU A 123 6.45 5.72 -11.52
C LEU A 123 7.29 6.52 -12.53
N PRO A 124 6.72 7.42 -13.37
CA PRO A 124 7.52 8.26 -14.25
C PRO A 124 8.42 9.30 -13.55
N GLU A 125 8.14 9.61 -12.28
CA GLU A 125 8.91 10.57 -11.47
C GLU A 125 10.03 9.90 -10.65
N ILE A 126 10.07 8.56 -10.62
CA ILE A 126 11.05 7.78 -9.85
C ILE A 126 12.27 7.53 -10.73
N ASP A 127 13.42 7.96 -10.27
CA ASP A 127 14.71 7.72 -10.95
C ASP A 127 15.48 6.57 -10.31
N GLU A 128 15.15 6.19 -9.06
CA GLU A 128 15.86 5.19 -8.27
C GLU A 128 15.61 3.76 -8.81
N GLU A 129 16.64 2.93 -8.75
CA GLU A 129 16.56 1.53 -9.20
C GLU A 129 15.61 0.70 -8.34
N TYR A 130 15.63 0.88 -6.99
CA TYR A 130 14.86 0.09 -6.05
C TYR A 130 13.68 0.88 -5.50
N VAL A 131 12.48 0.32 -5.61
CA VAL A 131 11.24 0.91 -5.07
C VAL A 131 10.72 0.07 -3.92
N VAL A 132 10.85 0.59 -2.70
CA VAL A 132 10.37 -0.06 -1.48
C VAL A 132 8.90 0.29 -1.25
N ILE A 133 8.11 -0.73 -0.95
CA ILE A 133 6.70 -0.59 -0.61
C ILE A 133 6.35 -1.37 0.66
N GLY A 134 5.54 -0.77 1.52
CA GLY A 134 5.10 -1.37 2.79
C GLY A 134 3.90 -2.33 2.63
N LEU A 135 3.79 -3.04 1.51
CA LEU A 135 2.69 -3.98 1.30
C LEU A 135 2.99 -5.34 1.94
N GLU A 136 2.12 -5.73 2.88
CA GLU A 136 2.20 -7.02 3.56
C GLU A 136 1.63 -8.16 2.70
N ARG A 137 2.01 -9.39 3.03
CA ARG A 137 1.41 -10.62 2.51
C ARG A 137 0.20 -11.02 3.38
N GLY A 138 -0.97 -11.22 2.78
CA GLY A 138 -2.10 -11.87 3.46
C GLY A 138 -2.80 -11.09 4.58
N ARG A 139 -2.67 -9.78 4.66
CA ARG A 139 -3.30 -8.95 5.71
C ARG A 139 -3.00 -9.44 7.12
N PRO A 140 -1.75 -9.56 7.52
CA PRO A 140 -1.32 -10.24 8.72
C PRO A 140 -1.84 -9.58 10.01
N TRP A 141 -2.13 -8.29 9.99
CA TRP A 141 -2.67 -7.53 11.13
C TRP A 141 -4.13 -7.88 11.45
N GLY A 142 -4.90 -8.40 10.50
CA GLY A 142 -6.31 -8.73 10.70
C GLY A 142 -7.25 -7.54 10.91
N LEU A 143 -6.85 -6.34 10.51
CA LEU A 143 -7.63 -5.10 10.65
C LEU A 143 -8.73 -5.03 9.58
N ASN A 144 -9.66 -5.96 9.64
CA ASN A 144 -10.89 -5.99 8.87
C ASN A 144 -12.11 -5.75 9.78
N GLN A 145 -13.30 -5.71 9.21
CA GLN A 145 -14.52 -5.49 9.98
C GLN A 145 -14.67 -6.50 11.13
N LYS A 146 -14.39 -7.80 10.92
CA LYS A 146 -14.47 -8.82 11.98
C LYS A 146 -13.44 -8.55 13.08
N GLY A 147 -12.18 -8.33 12.72
CA GLY A 147 -11.11 -8.07 13.69
C GLY A 147 -11.39 -6.83 14.52
N THR A 148 -11.84 -5.74 13.89
CA THR A 148 -12.08 -4.45 14.56
C THR A 148 -13.35 -4.40 15.40
N THR A 149 -14.37 -5.25 15.11
CA THR A 149 -15.65 -5.26 15.84
C THR A 149 -15.77 -6.38 16.87
N ALA A 150 -15.37 -7.60 16.53
CA ALA A 150 -15.57 -8.79 17.38
C ALA A 150 -14.26 -9.46 17.78
N GLY A 151 -13.17 -9.20 17.05
CA GLY A 151 -11.91 -9.93 17.19
C GLY A 151 -11.99 -11.37 16.67
N TYR A 152 -10.90 -12.12 16.88
CA TYR A 152 -10.81 -13.55 16.58
C TYR A 152 -10.75 -14.34 17.89
N LYS A 153 -11.42 -15.50 17.95
CA LYS A 153 -11.52 -16.34 19.16
C LYS A 153 -10.22 -17.02 19.57
N GLY A 154 -9.15 -16.82 18.84
CA GLY A 154 -7.83 -17.38 19.14
C GLY A 154 -6.94 -17.41 17.91
N LEU A 155 -5.75 -17.97 18.08
CA LEU A 155 -4.73 -18.03 17.05
C LEU A 155 -5.18 -18.86 15.84
N GLU A 156 -5.84 -19.99 16.06
CA GLU A 156 -6.27 -20.88 14.97
C GLU A 156 -7.29 -20.19 14.02
N GLU A 157 -8.30 -19.51 14.58
CA GLU A 157 -9.28 -18.79 13.77
C GLU A 157 -8.64 -17.63 13.03
N PHE A 158 -7.70 -16.95 13.67
CA PHE A 158 -6.98 -15.86 13.05
C PHE A 158 -6.07 -16.35 11.93
N ASN A 159 -5.37 -17.47 12.11
CA ASN A 159 -4.52 -18.05 11.08
C ASN A 159 -5.33 -18.57 9.88
N LYS A 160 -6.51 -19.14 10.09
CA LYS A 160 -7.43 -19.48 8.99
C LYS A 160 -7.77 -18.25 8.12
N TYR A 161 -8.02 -17.11 8.75
CA TYR A 161 -8.25 -15.86 8.01
C TYR A 161 -7.00 -15.40 7.24
N ARG A 162 -5.81 -15.45 7.84
CA ARG A 162 -4.55 -15.04 7.19
C ARG A 162 -4.26 -15.92 5.97
N LEU A 163 -4.34 -17.24 6.11
CA LEU A 163 -4.14 -18.18 5.01
C LEU A 163 -5.14 -17.92 3.86
N PHE A 164 -6.41 -17.72 4.19
CA PHE A 164 -7.39 -17.31 3.19
C PHE A 164 -7.02 -16.00 2.50
N ALA A 165 -6.56 -15.00 3.26
CA ALA A 165 -6.15 -13.72 2.71
C ALA A 165 -4.89 -13.81 1.82
N ILE A 166 -3.93 -14.69 2.15
CA ILE A 166 -2.77 -15.00 1.31
C ILE A 166 -3.22 -15.60 -0.04
N GLU A 167 -4.11 -16.58 -0.02
CA GLU A 167 -4.65 -17.18 -1.24
C GLU A 167 -5.44 -16.19 -2.09
N GLU A 168 -6.25 -15.33 -1.44
CA GLU A 168 -6.96 -14.26 -2.13
C GLU A 168 -5.99 -13.24 -2.77
N GLN A 169 -4.89 -12.90 -2.11
CA GLN A 169 -3.90 -11.97 -2.66
C GLN A 169 -3.12 -12.53 -3.84
N LYS A 170 -2.81 -13.83 -3.85
CA LYS A 170 -2.22 -14.50 -5.02
C LYS A 170 -3.08 -14.32 -6.28
N ARG A 171 -4.40 -14.12 -6.11
CA ARG A 171 -5.35 -13.95 -7.21
C ARG A 171 -5.67 -12.47 -7.51
N ASN A 172 -5.36 -11.53 -6.59
CA ASN A 172 -6.19 -10.33 -6.54
C ASN A 172 -5.56 -8.97 -6.71
N SER A 173 -4.45 -8.58 -6.17
CA SER A 173 -4.13 -7.16 -6.29
C SER A 173 -2.66 -6.80 -6.19
N ILE A 174 -1.93 -7.40 -5.31
CA ILE A 174 -0.55 -7.00 -5.06
C ILE A 174 0.32 -7.27 -6.29
N HIS A 175 0.13 -8.38 -6.99
CA HIS A 175 0.93 -8.71 -8.17
C HIS A 175 0.80 -7.66 -9.29
N TYR A 176 -0.37 -7.02 -9.46
CA TYR A 176 -0.51 -5.95 -10.46
C TYR A 176 0.37 -4.75 -10.12
N ILE A 177 0.35 -4.32 -8.85
CA ILE A 177 1.18 -3.20 -8.39
C ILE A 177 2.67 -3.55 -8.49
N VAL A 178 3.04 -4.74 -8.04
CA VAL A 178 4.43 -5.23 -8.12
C VAL A 178 4.89 -5.30 -9.58
N ASN A 179 4.06 -5.79 -10.49
CA ASN A 179 4.40 -5.87 -11.92
C ASN A 179 4.58 -4.48 -12.53
N MET A 180 3.68 -3.52 -12.24
CA MET A 180 3.82 -2.15 -12.73
C MET A 180 5.15 -1.52 -12.27
N ILE A 181 5.55 -1.74 -11.02
CA ILE A 181 6.84 -1.25 -10.51
C ILE A 181 7.98 -1.98 -11.22
N ASN A 182 7.91 -3.30 -11.37
CA ASN A 182 8.96 -4.12 -11.97
C ASN A 182 9.13 -3.94 -13.50
N GLU A 183 8.27 -3.14 -14.15
CA GLU A 183 8.50 -2.79 -15.56
C GLU A 183 9.80 -1.97 -15.75
N ASN A 184 10.14 -1.10 -14.80
CA ASN A 184 11.30 -0.22 -14.89
C ASN A 184 12.18 -0.17 -13.63
N HIS A 185 11.74 -0.75 -12.51
CA HIS A 185 12.41 -0.72 -11.21
C HIS A 185 12.43 -2.10 -10.57
N VAL A 186 13.16 -2.25 -9.48
CA VAL A 186 13.13 -3.44 -8.63
C VAL A 186 12.19 -3.20 -7.45
N CYS A 187 11.03 -3.85 -7.43
CA CYS A 187 10.07 -3.74 -6.33
C CYS A 187 10.56 -4.51 -5.09
N VAL A 188 10.76 -3.81 -3.98
CA VAL A 188 11.21 -4.38 -2.71
C VAL A 188 10.08 -4.32 -1.69
N ARG A 189 9.77 -5.48 -1.08
CA ARG A 189 8.72 -5.64 -0.06
C ARG A 189 9.31 -6.31 1.18
N PRO A 190 9.72 -5.56 2.22
CA PRO A 190 10.29 -6.15 3.44
C PRO A 190 9.32 -7.09 4.16
N TYR A 191 8.01 -6.81 4.07
CA TYR A 191 6.94 -7.63 4.65
C TYR A 191 6.61 -8.90 3.85
N ASP A 192 7.19 -9.11 2.69
CA ASP A 192 7.01 -10.30 1.85
C ASP A 192 8.19 -11.26 2.05
N ASP A 193 8.23 -11.90 3.21
CA ASP A 193 9.32 -12.75 3.67
C ASP A 193 8.76 -13.86 4.56
N ASP A 194 9.30 -15.07 4.44
CA ASP A 194 8.76 -16.23 5.14
C ASP A 194 9.01 -16.14 6.68
N ASP A 195 10.16 -15.64 7.12
CA ASP A 195 10.44 -15.42 8.56
C ASP A 195 9.48 -14.37 9.15
N VAL A 196 9.11 -13.34 8.35
CA VAL A 196 8.12 -12.32 8.74
C VAL A 196 6.72 -12.92 8.80
N ASP A 197 6.34 -13.75 7.82
CA ASP A 197 5.05 -14.46 7.85
C ASP A 197 4.95 -15.38 9.07
N ASP A 198 5.99 -16.17 9.36
CA ASP A 198 6.04 -17.05 10.52
C ASP A 198 5.91 -16.27 11.83
N TRP A 199 6.58 -15.11 11.91
CA TRP A 199 6.45 -14.21 13.06
C TRP A 199 5.00 -13.77 13.28
N PHE A 200 4.29 -13.40 12.22
CA PHE A 200 2.87 -13.05 12.28
C PHE A 200 2.01 -14.26 12.65
N MET A 201 2.22 -15.40 12.01
CA MET A 201 1.42 -16.62 12.23
C MET A 201 1.51 -17.17 13.66
N ALA A 202 2.58 -16.84 14.39
CA ALA A 202 2.76 -17.20 15.81
C ALA A 202 1.99 -16.29 16.78
N ARG A 203 1.36 -15.17 16.32
CA ARG A 203 0.77 -14.14 17.20
C ARG A 203 -0.73 -14.01 17.02
N THR A 204 -1.42 -13.85 18.15
CA THR A 204 -2.86 -13.60 18.19
C THR A 204 -3.20 -12.18 17.72
N TYR A 205 -4.44 -11.96 17.35
CA TYR A 205 -4.94 -10.63 17.02
C TYR A 205 -4.70 -9.60 18.12
N LYS A 206 -4.87 -10.01 19.40
CA LYS A 206 -4.69 -9.12 20.56
C LYS A 206 -3.21 -8.72 20.75
N GLU A 207 -2.28 -9.63 20.57
CA GLU A 207 -0.84 -9.32 20.65
C GLU A 207 -0.40 -8.34 19.58
N LEU A 208 -1.02 -8.38 18.41
CA LEU A 208 -0.71 -7.46 17.32
C LEU A 208 -1.40 -6.09 17.40
N ASN A 209 -2.58 -6.03 18.06
CA ASN A 209 -3.45 -4.86 17.97
C ASN A 209 -3.96 -4.34 19.33
N SER A 210 -3.27 -4.60 20.44
CA SER A 210 -3.63 -4.07 21.76
C SER A 210 -2.41 -3.50 22.47
N PRO A 211 -2.51 -2.32 23.08
CA PRO A 211 -3.68 -1.44 23.17
C PRO A 211 -4.05 -0.68 21.88
N HIS A 212 -3.15 -0.61 20.90
CA HIS A 212 -3.37 0.08 19.63
C HIS A 212 -3.20 -0.87 18.43
N ALA A 213 -3.85 -0.54 17.32
CA ALA A 213 -3.63 -1.24 16.05
C ALA A 213 -2.16 -1.21 15.67
N LYS A 214 -1.62 -2.38 15.24
CA LYS A 214 -0.22 -2.55 14.84
C LYS A 214 0.77 -2.19 15.94
N GLN A 215 0.44 -2.54 17.17
CA GLN A 215 1.21 -2.24 18.38
C GLN A 215 2.72 -2.56 18.27
N PRO A 216 3.15 -3.69 17.69
CA PRO A 216 4.57 -3.99 17.51
C PRO A 216 5.35 -2.92 16.76
N ILE A 217 4.75 -2.26 15.75
CA ILE A 217 5.42 -1.14 15.06
C ILE A 217 5.57 0.06 16.00
N LEU A 218 4.54 0.36 16.79
CA LEU A 218 4.60 1.46 17.76
C LEU A 218 5.67 1.22 18.84
N ASP A 219 5.82 -0.02 19.28
CA ASP A 219 6.78 -0.39 20.32
C ASP A 219 8.23 -0.41 19.78
N GLU A 220 8.43 -1.00 18.61
CA GLU A 220 9.75 -1.21 18.05
C GLU A 220 10.34 0.02 17.34
N PHE A 221 9.50 0.98 16.94
CA PHE A 221 9.89 2.26 16.34
C PHE A 221 9.46 3.47 17.20
N ALA A 222 9.36 3.28 18.52
CA ALA A 222 8.83 4.30 19.45
C ALA A 222 9.63 5.60 19.45
N GLU A 223 10.95 5.52 19.32
CA GLU A 223 11.83 6.69 19.27
C GLU A 223 11.58 7.52 18.00
N GLU A 224 11.48 6.86 16.86
CA GLU A 224 11.24 7.49 15.57
C GLU A 224 9.83 8.09 15.51
N VAL A 225 8.82 7.38 16.02
CA VAL A 225 7.44 7.88 16.14
C VAL A 225 7.41 9.13 17.01
N THR A 226 8.14 9.14 18.13
CA THR A 226 8.20 10.29 19.05
C THR A 226 8.85 11.50 18.38
N LYS A 227 9.92 11.31 17.62
CA LYS A 227 10.62 12.39 16.89
C LYS A 227 9.69 13.11 15.90
N CYS A 228 8.80 12.38 15.25
CA CYS A 228 7.87 12.92 14.24
C CYS A 228 6.72 13.74 14.86
N GLY A 229 6.37 13.52 16.13
CA GLY A 229 5.31 14.25 16.83
C GLY A 229 3.89 14.05 16.26
N MET A 230 3.73 13.39 15.12
CA MET A 230 2.45 13.11 14.48
C MET A 230 2.12 11.62 14.58
N LYS A 231 0.89 11.32 15.07
CA LYS A 231 0.44 9.93 15.23
C LYS A 231 0.36 9.19 13.90
N LEU A 232 0.88 7.97 13.86
CA LEU A 232 0.61 7.04 12.76
C LEU A 232 -0.88 6.70 12.76
N LYS A 233 -1.46 6.63 11.57
CA LYS A 233 -2.85 6.23 11.38
C LYS A 233 -2.93 4.93 10.59
N HIS A 234 -3.89 4.09 10.95
CA HIS A 234 -4.35 3.02 10.09
C HIS A 234 -5.55 3.53 9.29
N ALA A 235 -5.31 4.07 8.11
CA ALA A 235 -6.33 4.55 7.21
C ALA A 235 -6.18 3.92 5.83
N SER A 236 -7.29 3.81 5.11
CA SER A 236 -7.22 3.41 3.70
C SER A 236 -6.77 4.62 2.89
N TYR A 237 -5.66 4.46 2.20
CA TYR A 237 -5.11 5.46 1.29
C TYR A 237 -6.18 6.05 0.34
N GLN A 238 -7.02 5.21 -0.28
CA GLN A 238 -8.05 5.67 -1.23
C GLN A 238 -9.11 6.57 -0.57
N VAL A 239 -9.30 6.48 0.74
CA VAL A 239 -10.26 7.31 1.50
C VAL A 239 -9.63 8.63 1.90
N GLU A 240 -8.43 8.59 2.48
CA GLU A 240 -7.73 9.80 2.95
C GLU A 240 -7.35 10.74 1.79
N SER A 241 -6.97 10.19 0.63
CA SER A 241 -6.64 10.94 -0.58
C SER A 241 -7.87 11.40 -1.39
N LYS A 242 -9.09 10.98 -1.00
CA LYS A 242 -10.33 11.15 -1.77
C LYS A 242 -10.34 10.51 -3.16
N LEU A 243 -9.38 9.67 -3.49
CA LEU A 243 -9.38 8.95 -4.78
C LEU A 243 -10.63 8.10 -4.98
N ARG A 244 -11.16 7.53 -3.92
CA ARG A 244 -12.42 6.78 -3.98
C ARG A 244 -13.56 7.64 -4.47
N GLU A 245 -13.74 8.82 -3.89
CA GLU A 245 -14.77 9.79 -4.27
C GLU A 245 -14.53 10.32 -5.68
N PHE A 246 -13.28 10.55 -6.06
CA PHE A 246 -12.90 10.96 -7.41
C PHE A 246 -13.31 9.92 -8.46
N HIS A 247 -13.03 8.63 -8.22
CA HIS A 247 -13.48 7.55 -9.10
C HIS A 247 -15.01 7.38 -9.12
N ASP A 248 -15.69 7.71 -8.03
CA ASP A 248 -17.16 7.63 -7.97
C ASP A 248 -17.85 8.66 -8.91
N LEU A 249 -17.14 9.72 -9.41
CA LEU A 249 -17.62 10.62 -10.46
C LEU A 249 -17.98 9.90 -11.75
N LEU A 250 -17.35 8.77 -12.05
CA LEU A 250 -17.71 7.94 -13.21
C LEU A 250 -19.14 7.38 -13.16
N LEU A 251 -19.79 7.37 -11.99
CA LEU A 251 -21.18 6.96 -11.86
C LEU A 251 -22.16 7.91 -12.53
N ASP A 252 -21.75 9.19 -12.69
CA ASP A 252 -22.58 10.23 -13.31
C ASP A 252 -22.35 10.34 -14.83
N ASP A 253 -21.38 9.62 -15.39
CA ASP A 253 -21.14 9.56 -16.83
C ASP A 253 -22.24 8.77 -17.55
N LYS A 254 -23.00 9.46 -18.41
CA LYS A 254 -24.15 8.89 -19.14
C LYS A 254 -23.73 7.86 -20.20
N GLU A 255 -22.50 7.94 -20.73
CA GLU A 255 -21.97 6.98 -21.71
C GLU A 255 -21.55 5.70 -21.02
N LEU A 256 -20.89 5.82 -19.86
CA LEU A 256 -20.37 4.70 -19.10
C LEU A 256 -21.42 4.07 -18.17
N ASN A 257 -22.40 4.85 -17.73
CA ASN A 257 -23.49 4.42 -16.84
C ASN A 257 -24.86 4.88 -17.38
N PRO A 258 -25.32 4.34 -18.52
CA PRO A 258 -26.60 4.72 -19.10
C PRO A 258 -27.74 4.52 -18.10
N ASN A 259 -28.62 5.52 -17.97
CA ASN A 259 -29.76 5.53 -17.07
C ASN A 259 -29.40 5.27 -15.59
N HIS A 260 -28.17 5.54 -15.17
CA HIS A 260 -27.66 5.31 -13.80
C HIS A 260 -27.91 3.88 -13.29
N GLN A 261 -27.77 2.88 -14.15
CA GLN A 261 -28.00 1.47 -13.80
C GLN A 261 -26.95 0.92 -12.83
N CYS A 262 -25.70 1.36 -12.96
CA CYS A 262 -24.63 0.97 -12.04
C CYS A 262 -24.77 1.75 -10.72
N LYS A 263 -24.83 1.03 -9.61
CA LYS A 263 -24.88 1.59 -8.24
C LYS A 263 -23.50 1.65 -7.57
N SER A 264 -22.48 1.17 -8.24
CA SER A 264 -21.08 1.23 -7.79
C SER A 264 -20.15 1.39 -8.98
N VAL A 265 -18.99 1.98 -8.75
CA VAL A 265 -17.97 2.18 -9.79
C VAL A 265 -17.49 0.87 -10.43
N VAL A 266 -17.60 -0.26 -9.76
CA VAL A 266 -17.28 -1.59 -10.33
C VAL A 266 -18.16 -1.89 -11.54
N GLY A 267 -19.46 -1.54 -11.47
CA GLY A 267 -20.37 -1.68 -12.60
C GLY A 267 -19.92 -0.84 -13.81
N VAL A 268 -19.43 0.37 -13.55
CA VAL A 268 -18.88 1.25 -14.60
C VAL A 268 -17.59 0.64 -15.18
N TYR A 269 -16.67 0.15 -14.37
CA TYR A 269 -15.46 -0.52 -14.85
C TYR A 269 -15.78 -1.73 -15.73
N ASN A 270 -16.79 -2.52 -15.37
CA ASN A 270 -17.27 -3.63 -16.20
C ASN A 270 -17.84 -3.15 -17.55
N ASN A 271 -18.49 -1.99 -17.58
CA ASN A 271 -18.98 -1.41 -18.83
C ASN A 271 -17.81 -0.94 -19.70
N ILE A 272 -16.80 -0.28 -19.12
CA ILE A 272 -15.56 0.11 -19.82
C ILE A 272 -14.90 -1.14 -20.43
N GLN A 273 -14.72 -2.21 -19.67
CA GLN A 273 -14.14 -3.45 -20.20
C GLN A 273 -14.92 -4.03 -21.38
N LYS A 274 -16.27 -3.95 -21.35
CA LYS A 274 -17.09 -4.37 -22.47
C LYS A 274 -16.92 -3.50 -23.70
N LEU A 275 -16.68 -2.19 -23.53
CA LEU A 275 -16.40 -1.28 -24.66
C LEU A 275 -15.06 -1.64 -25.30
N LEU A 276 -13.99 -1.79 -24.50
CA LEU A 276 -12.66 -2.20 -24.96
C LEU A 276 -12.70 -3.53 -25.74
N ASN A 277 -13.40 -4.54 -25.22
CA ASN A 277 -13.51 -5.85 -25.88
C ASN A 277 -14.29 -5.78 -27.21
N LYS A 278 -15.19 -4.81 -27.39
CA LYS A 278 -15.90 -4.64 -28.67
C LYS A 278 -15.00 -4.00 -29.73
N GLU A 279 -14.12 -3.11 -29.35
CA GLU A 279 -13.15 -2.49 -30.24
C GLU A 279 -12.12 -3.53 -30.73
N GLU A 280 -11.62 -4.42 -29.84
CA GLU A 280 -10.72 -5.51 -30.22
C GLU A 280 -11.36 -6.54 -31.22
N THR A 281 -12.69 -6.67 -31.24
CA THR A 281 -13.39 -7.62 -32.14
C THR A 281 -13.70 -7.03 -33.52
N LEU A 282 -13.44 -5.75 -33.76
CA LEU A 282 -13.70 -5.05 -35.04
C LEU A 282 -12.44 -4.94 -35.92
N PHE A 283 -11.31 -5.45 -35.47
CA PHE A 283 -10.04 -5.53 -36.17
C PHE A 283 -9.56 -6.98 -36.27
#